data_86514a3c63b4be60e97343d572aab30a
#
_entry.id   86514a3c63b4be60e97343d572aab30a
#
_cell.length_a   1.000
_cell.length_b   1.000
_cell.length_c   1.000
_cell.angle_alpha   90.00
_cell.angle_beta   90.00
_cell.angle_gamma   90.00
#
_symmetry.space_group_name_H-M   'P 1'
#
loop_
_entity.id
_entity.type
_entity.pdbx_description
1 polymer ?
#
loop_
_entity_poly.entity_id
_entity_poly.type
_entity_poly.pdbx_seq_one_letter_code
_entity_poly.pdbx_strand_id
1 'polypeptide(L)'
;MTTRLFHISDVHFGVEDRAALDAVARAVAEERPDALICTGDLTQRARHSEYARAAQWFASLGVPVVLEPGNHDMPYFNPWERMTDPFRRYNRLRAAVGSEFVSPDVVLVPLRTTVRIQRRIPWSDGVIRRAAIEDTLARLAALEGDPRTIIVTGHHPLLGPRDDGRNPTIGGDDAFARIAAAGAHAVLSGHVHVPFDEVRARAGHSARMIGAGTLSTRLRHGAPASWRVITCAPGGVIDSELRLVTAPACVT
;
A
#
# COMPACT_ATOMS: atom_id res chain seq x y z
N MET A 1 -6.63 1.34 24.02
CA MET A 1 -7.51 1.59 22.87
C MET A 1 -6.89 0.87 21.68
N THR A 2 -7.61 0.63 20.61
CA THR A 2 -7.09 -0.01 19.40
C THR A 2 -7.38 0.88 18.20
N THR A 3 -6.40 1.04 17.34
CA THR A 3 -6.55 1.78 16.06
C THR A 3 -6.99 0.82 14.96
N ARG A 4 -8.05 1.18 14.26
CA ARG A 4 -8.62 0.40 13.16
C ARG A 4 -8.33 1.06 11.81
N LEU A 5 -7.64 0.33 10.95
CA LEU A 5 -7.20 0.80 9.65
C LEU A 5 -7.85 -0.04 8.54
N PHE A 6 -8.31 0.61 7.48
CA PHE A 6 -8.64 -0.09 6.24
C PHE A 6 -7.46 -0.02 5.29
N HIS A 7 -6.97 -1.17 4.85
CA HIS A 7 -5.85 -1.28 3.91
C HIS A 7 -6.35 -1.75 2.55
N ILE A 8 -6.25 -0.88 1.56
CA ILE A 8 -6.56 -1.12 0.15
C ILE A 8 -5.30 -0.91 -0.70
N SER A 9 -5.31 -1.42 -1.92
CA SER A 9 -4.27 -1.20 -2.92
C SER A 9 -4.80 -1.42 -4.33
N ASP A 10 -4.04 -1.00 -5.34
CA ASP A 10 -4.27 -1.37 -6.73
C ASP A 10 -5.70 -1.06 -7.21
N VAL A 11 -6.14 0.17 -6.92
CA VAL A 11 -7.47 0.69 -7.30
C VAL A 11 -7.57 0.87 -8.80
N HIS A 12 -6.47 1.32 -9.44
CA HIS A 12 -6.34 1.49 -10.88
C HIS A 12 -7.51 2.26 -11.51
N PHE A 13 -7.81 3.48 -11.03
CA PHE A 13 -8.78 4.34 -11.70
C PHE A 13 -8.49 4.41 -13.20
N GLY A 14 -9.45 3.97 -14.01
CA GLY A 14 -9.32 3.68 -15.43
C GLY A 14 -9.76 2.27 -15.80
N VAL A 15 -9.62 1.36 -14.84
CA VAL A 15 -10.11 -0.03 -14.88
C VAL A 15 -10.56 -0.49 -13.48
N GLU A 16 -11.01 0.46 -12.68
CA GLU A 16 -11.55 0.19 -11.34
C GLU A 16 -12.76 -0.74 -11.37
N ASP A 17 -12.92 -1.56 -10.37
CA ASP A 17 -14.16 -2.31 -10.10
C ASP A 17 -15.08 -1.44 -9.25
N ARG A 18 -16.14 -0.93 -9.85
CA ARG A 18 -17.10 -0.04 -9.17
C ARG A 18 -17.78 -0.72 -8.00
N ALA A 19 -18.13 -2.01 -8.12
CA ALA A 19 -18.76 -2.74 -7.04
C ALA A 19 -17.79 -2.88 -5.84
N ALA A 20 -16.50 -3.06 -6.12
CA ALA A 20 -15.48 -3.09 -5.08
C ALA A 20 -15.31 -1.72 -4.40
N LEU A 21 -15.27 -0.63 -5.16
CA LEU A 21 -15.20 0.72 -4.60
C LEU A 21 -16.41 1.05 -3.73
N ASP A 22 -17.62 0.71 -4.19
CA ASP A 22 -18.85 0.92 -3.45
C ASP A 22 -18.90 0.08 -2.17
N ALA A 23 -18.38 -1.16 -2.21
CA ALA A 23 -18.29 -2.03 -1.02
C ALA A 23 -17.36 -1.42 0.04
N VAL A 24 -16.18 -0.95 -0.37
CA VAL A 24 -15.24 -0.25 0.55
C VAL A 24 -15.87 1.02 1.09
N ALA A 25 -16.49 1.85 0.25
CA ALA A 25 -17.11 3.10 0.69
C ALA A 25 -18.24 2.87 1.71
N ARG A 26 -19.09 1.84 1.49
CA ARG A 26 -20.11 1.43 2.46
C ARG A 26 -19.49 0.98 3.78
N ALA A 27 -18.49 0.11 3.73
CA ALA A 27 -17.80 -0.37 4.92
C ALA A 27 -17.15 0.79 5.70
N VAL A 28 -16.53 1.77 5.01
CA VAL A 28 -15.99 2.98 5.65
C VAL A 28 -17.09 3.78 6.34
N ALA A 29 -18.24 3.97 5.69
CA ALA A 29 -19.36 4.73 6.26
C ALA A 29 -19.96 4.04 7.50
N GLU A 30 -20.06 2.72 7.46
CA GLU A 30 -20.64 1.89 8.53
C GLU A 30 -19.69 1.72 9.72
N GLU A 31 -18.43 1.41 9.44
CA GLU A 31 -17.45 0.99 10.45
C GLU A 31 -16.54 2.11 10.95
N ARG A 32 -16.49 3.24 10.22
CA ARG A 32 -15.73 4.44 10.61
C ARG A 32 -14.30 4.13 11.05
N PRO A 33 -13.44 3.55 10.19
CA PRO A 33 -12.04 3.30 10.55
C PRO A 33 -11.33 4.61 10.88
N ASP A 34 -10.28 4.54 11.72
CA ASP A 34 -9.48 5.70 12.09
C ASP A 34 -8.72 6.27 10.88
N ALA A 35 -8.36 5.41 9.91
CA ALA A 35 -7.82 5.82 8.62
C ALA A 35 -8.01 4.75 7.54
N LEU A 36 -7.95 5.17 6.28
CA LEU A 36 -7.79 4.31 5.13
C LEU A 36 -6.37 4.47 4.58
N ILE A 37 -5.66 3.35 4.38
CA ILE A 37 -4.33 3.30 3.80
C ILE A 37 -4.43 2.73 2.40
N CYS A 38 -3.93 3.44 1.39
CA CYS A 38 -3.82 2.93 0.03
C CYS A 38 -2.34 2.79 -0.35
N THR A 39 -1.89 1.55 -0.55
CA THR A 39 -0.50 1.22 -0.83
C THR A 39 -0.16 1.27 -2.33
N GLY A 40 -0.74 2.21 -3.06
CA GLY A 40 -0.31 2.56 -4.42
C GLY A 40 -1.18 2.00 -5.54
N ASP A 41 -0.75 2.30 -6.77
CA ASP A 41 -1.47 2.04 -8.02
C ASP A 41 -2.90 2.59 -7.98
N LEU A 42 -2.99 3.89 -7.61
CA LEU A 42 -4.23 4.66 -7.57
C LEU A 42 -4.85 4.77 -8.96
N THR A 43 -4.00 4.91 -9.98
CA THR A 43 -4.39 5.11 -11.38
C THR A 43 -3.91 3.98 -12.28
N GLN A 44 -4.53 3.80 -13.45
CA GLN A 44 -4.09 2.80 -14.43
C GLN A 44 -2.90 3.30 -15.27
N ARG A 45 -2.88 4.57 -15.67
CA ARG A 45 -1.87 5.15 -16.57
C ARG A 45 -1.50 6.59 -16.24
N ALA A 46 -1.73 7.00 -15.01
CA ALA A 46 -1.49 8.35 -14.51
C ALA A 46 -2.15 9.45 -15.36
N ARG A 47 -3.32 9.22 -15.97
CA ARG A 47 -4.05 10.26 -16.71
C ARG A 47 -4.65 11.28 -15.76
N HIS A 48 -4.80 12.51 -16.22
CA HIS A 48 -5.44 13.56 -15.41
C HIS A 48 -6.88 13.19 -15.01
N SER A 49 -7.65 12.56 -15.90
CA SER A 49 -9.01 12.08 -15.61
C SER A 49 -9.04 10.95 -14.58
N GLU A 50 -8.03 10.07 -14.57
CA GLU A 50 -7.91 9.00 -13.58
C GLU A 50 -7.62 9.60 -12.20
N TYR A 51 -6.67 10.54 -12.11
CA TYR A 51 -6.38 11.28 -10.88
C TYR A 51 -7.57 12.12 -10.37
N ALA A 52 -8.35 12.73 -11.27
CA ALA A 52 -9.54 13.49 -10.87
C ALA A 52 -10.60 12.59 -10.22
N ARG A 53 -10.85 11.40 -10.80
CA ARG A 53 -11.77 10.40 -10.22
C ARG A 53 -11.24 9.83 -8.90
N ALA A 54 -9.95 9.56 -8.82
CA ALA A 54 -9.32 9.14 -7.57
C ALA A 54 -9.53 10.20 -6.47
N ALA A 55 -9.24 11.48 -6.77
CA ALA A 55 -9.43 12.57 -5.83
C ALA A 55 -10.87 12.66 -5.34
N GLN A 56 -11.84 12.58 -6.24
CA GLN A 56 -13.26 12.64 -5.90
C GLN A 56 -13.66 11.47 -4.98
N TRP A 57 -13.24 10.25 -5.30
CA TRP A 57 -13.58 9.06 -4.52
C TRP A 57 -12.93 9.09 -3.13
N PHE A 58 -11.62 9.35 -3.03
CA PHE A 58 -10.96 9.43 -1.73
C PHE A 58 -11.54 10.55 -0.84
N ALA A 59 -11.84 11.72 -1.43
CA ALA A 59 -12.48 12.82 -0.70
C ALA A 59 -13.88 12.47 -0.18
N SER A 60 -14.61 11.59 -0.88
CA SER A 60 -15.97 11.19 -0.48
C SER A 60 -16.01 10.21 0.70
N LEU A 61 -14.88 9.61 1.08
CA LEU A 61 -14.85 8.60 2.16
C LEU A 61 -15.05 9.19 3.56
N GLY A 62 -14.70 10.46 3.77
CA GLY A 62 -14.94 11.15 5.04
C GLY A 62 -14.08 10.65 6.23
N VAL A 63 -12.99 9.94 5.96
CA VAL A 63 -11.98 9.49 6.94
C VAL A 63 -10.59 9.91 6.49
N PRO A 64 -9.59 9.99 7.40
CA PRO A 64 -8.20 10.24 7.02
C PRO A 64 -7.71 9.22 5.98
N VAL A 65 -7.00 9.68 4.95
CA VAL A 65 -6.49 8.83 3.86
C VAL A 65 -4.98 8.96 3.77
N VAL A 66 -4.27 7.85 3.95
CA VAL A 66 -2.81 7.75 3.76
C VAL A 66 -2.54 7.11 2.40
N LEU A 67 -1.77 7.79 1.56
CA LEU A 67 -1.50 7.37 0.18
C LEU A 67 -0.03 7.09 -0.04
N GLU A 68 0.28 5.94 -0.66
CA GLU A 68 1.58 5.63 -1.24
C GLU A 68 1.51 5.63 -2.77
N PRO A 69 2.60 5.97 -3.49
CA PRO A 69 2.59 5.89 -4.95
C PRO A 69 2.92 4.48 -5.44
N GLY A 70 2.17 4.00 -6.43
CA GLY A 70 2.49 2.79 -7.18
C GLY A 70 3.23 3.07 -8.50
N ASN A 71 3.61 2.02 -9.22
CA ASN A 71 4.32 2.15 -10.50
C ASN A 71 3.40 2.65 -11.63
N HIS A 72 2.10 2.45 -11.53
CA HIS A 72 1.10 2.98 -12.45
C HIS A 72 0.77 4.47 -12.22
N ASP A 73 1.20 5.04 -11.11
CA ASP A 73 0.94 6.45 -10.78
C ASP A 73 1.93 7.44 -11.41
N MET A 74 2.90 6.95 -12.17
CA MET A 74 3.83 7.77 -12.94
C MET A 74 3.37 7.91 -14.40
N PRO A 75 3.56 9.10 -15.05
CA PRO A 75 3.12 9.34 -16.41
C PRO A 75 3.60 8.28 -17.41
N TYR A 76 2.65 7.67 -18.14
CA TYR A 76 2.93 6.71 -19.22
C TYR A 76 3.17 7.39 -20.56
N PHE A 77 2.36 8.42 -20.87
CA PHE A 77 2.32 9.08 -22.18
C PHE A 77 3.08 10.39 -22.22
N ASN A 78 3.75 10.75 -21.14
CA ASN A 78 4.62 11.93 -21.07
C ASN A 78 5.99 11.52 -20.54
N PRO A 79 6.91 11.07 -21.44
CA PRO A 79 8.24 10.65 -21.05
C PRO A 79 9.03 11.78 -20.39
N TRP A 80 8.84 13.02 -20.82
CA TRP A 80 9.51 14.19 -20.22
C TRP A 80 9.09 14.36 -18.75
N GLU A 81 7.79 14.39 -18.46
CA GLU A 81 7.29 14.48 -17.09
C GLU A 81 7.74 13.29 -16.25
N ARG A 82 7.72 12.06 -16.83
CA ARG A 82 8.21 10.86 -16.15
C ARG A 82 9.69 10.96 -15.74
N MET A 83 10.52 11.60 -16.55
CA MET A 83 11.95 11.71 -16.28
C MET A 83 12.30 12.87 -15.35
N THR A 84 11.56 13.98 -15.41
CA THR A 84 11.85 15.19 -14.64
C THR A 84 11.13 15.23 -13.30
N ASP A 85 9.81 14.95 -13.28
CA ASP A 85 8.98 14.98 -12.08
C ASP A 85 7.89 13.87 -12.12
N PRO A 86 8.28 12.59 -11.97
CA PRO A 86 7.39 11.46 -12.13
C PRO A 86 6.21 11.42 -11.16
N PHE A 87 6.36 12.04 -9.99
CA PHE A 87 5.35 12.02 -8.94
C PHE A 87 4.53 13.32 -8.84
N ARG A 88 4.67 14.26 -9.77
CA ARG A 88 3.97 15.55 -9.72
C ARG A 88 2.44 15.40 -9.59
N ARG A 89 1.85 14.50 -10.37
CA ARG A 89 0.39 14.26 -10.35
C ARG A 89 -0.04 13.58 -9.06
N TYR A 90 0.71 12.59 -8.62
CA TYR A 90 0.51 11.93 -7.34
C TYR A 90 0.62 12.92 -6.16
N ASN A 91 1.67 13.75 -6.14
CA ASN A 91 1.87 14.73 -5.07
C ASN A 91 0.73 15.75 -4.99
N ARG A 92 0.15 16.14 -6.14
CA ARG A 92 -1.06 17.00 -6.17
C ARG A 92 -2.28 16.30 -5.58
N LEU A 93 -2.51 15.03 -5.94
CA LEU A 93 -3.58 14.25 -5.33
C LEU A 93 -3.39 14.11 -3.82
N ARG A 94 -2.19 13.71 -3.39
CA ARG A 94 -1.85 13.56 -1.98
C ARG A 94 -2.04 14.87 -1.20
N ALA A 95 -1.68 16.01 -1.77
CA ALA A 95 -1.88 17.32 -1.14
C ALA A 95 -3.37 17.71 -1.04
N ALA A 96 -4.21 17.22 -1.95
CA ALA A 96 -5.64 17.54 -1.99
C ALA A 96 -6.48 16.67 -1.05
N VAL A 97 -6.16 15.38 -0.92
CA VAL A 97 -6.99 14.39 -0.19
C VAL A 97 -6.23 13.55 0.82
N GLY A 98 -4.89 13.55 0.78
CA GLY A 98 -4.07 12.84 1.74
C GLY A 98 -4.09 13.53 3.11
N SER A 99 -4.05 12.74 4.16
CA SER A 99 -4.04 13.22 5.53
C SER A 99 -2.76 12.78 6.24
N GLU A 100 -2.26 13.60 7.15
CA GLU A 100 -1.37 13.13 8.19
C GLU A 100 -2.19 12.28 9.15
N PHE A 101 -1.74 11.06 9.35
CA PHE A 101 -2.39 10.15 10.29
C PHE A 101 -1.57 10.08 11.58
N VAL A 102 -2.22 10.44 12.69
CA VAL A 102 -1.63 10.37 14.03
C VAL A 102 -2.50 9.46 14.88
N SER A 103 -1.88 8.44 15.47
CA SER A 103 -2.55 7.48 16.36
C SER A 103 -1.73 7.26 17.63
N PRO A 104 -2.41 7.02 18.78
CA PRO A 104 -1.73 6.62 20.01
C PRO A 104 -1.23 5.18 19.98
N ASP A 105 -1.70 4.35 19.06
CA ASP A 105 -1.44 2.90 19.04
C ASP A 105 -0.53 2.47 17.89
N VAL A 106 -0.46 3.26 16.80
CA VAL A 106 0.28 2.88 15.59
C VAL A 106 1.01 4.06 14.94
N VAL A 107 2.18 3.78 14.37
CA VAL A 107 2.95 4.71 13.53
C VAL A 107 3.12 4.10 12.13
N LEU A 108 2.85 4.90 11.10
CA LEU A 108 3.08 4.55 9.71
C LEU A 108 4.38 5.19 9.21
N VAL A 109 5.28 4.37 8.69
CA VAL A 109 6.56 4.81 8.15
C VAL A 109 6.62 4.49 6.67
N PRO A 110 6.69 5.49 5.77
CA PRO A 110 6.70 5.23 4.33
C PRO A 110 8.05 4.66 3.85
N LEU A 111 7.98 3.72 2.89
CA LEU A 111 9.12 3.24 2.12
C LEU A 111 8.80 3.33 0.63
N ARG A 112 9.47 4.22 -0.08
CA ARG A 112 9.31 4.34 -1.53
C ARG A 112 9.99 3.19 -2.26
N THR A 113 9.19 2.33 -2.87
CA THR A 113 9.65 1.20 -3.69
C THR A 113 9.54 1.48 -5.19
N THR A 114 8.86 2.57 -5.58
CA THR A 114 8.63 2.96 -6.97
C THR A 114 9.75 3.84 -7.51
N VAL A 115 10.16 3.57 -8.75
CA VAL A 115 11.21 4.33 -9.45
C VAL A 115 10.76 4.72 -10.86
N ARG A 116 11.27 5.85 -11.37
CA ARG A 116 10.91 6.36 -12.70
C ARG A 116 11.27 5.40 -13.83
N ILE A 117 12.37 4.66 -13.68
CA ILE A 117 12.88 3.67 -14.62
C ILE A 117 13.77 2.65 -13.88
N GLN A 118 13.74 1.42 -14.34
CA GLN A 118 14.64 0.36 -13.93
C GLN A 118 14.91 -0.59 -15.13
N ARG A 119 15.91 -1.45 -15.05
CA ARG A 119 16.40 -2.27 -16.18
C ARG A 119 15.97 -3.74 -16.14
N ARG A 120 15.39 -4.20 -15.02
CA ARG A 120 14.93 -5.58 -14.88
C ARG A 120 13.58 -5.78 -15.57
N ILE A 121 13.36 -6.95 -16.12
CA ILE A 121 12.07 -7.35 -16.70
C ILE A 121 11.37 -8.31 -15.72
N PRO A 122 10.10 -8.04 -15.38
CA PRO A 122 9.24 -6.94 -15.84
C PRO A 122 9.68 -5.60 -15.24
N TRP A 123 9.60 -4.55 -16.05
CA TRP A 123 9.99 -3.18 -15.64
C TRP A 123 9.06 -2.57 -14.57
N SER A 124 7.95 -3.27 -14.24
CA SER A 124 7.05 -2.92 -13.14
C SER A 124 7.57 -3.33 -11.76
N ASP A 125 8.65 -4.10 -11.66
CA ASP A 125 9.23 -4.51 -10.38
C ASP A 125 9.67 -3.29 -9.55
N GLY A 126 9.56 -3.42 -8.23
CA GLY A 126 10.03 -2.43 -7.28
C GLY A 126 11.56 -2.34 -7.22
N VAL A 127 12.06 -1.20 -6.81
CA VAL A 127 13.50 -1.00 -6.56
C VAL A 127 13.69 -0.20 -5.28
N ILE A 128 14.45 -0.75 -4.37
CA ILE A 128 14.87 -0.04 -3.16
C ILE A 128 16.06 0.86 -3.51
N ARG A 129 15.82 2.15 -3.59
CA ARG A 129 16.91 3.13 -3.73
C ARG A 129 17.55 3.40 -2.38
N ARG A 130 18.86 3.58 -2.37
CA ARG A 130 19.65 3.83 -1.15
C ARG A 130 19.06 4.98 -0.32
N ALA A 131 18.75 6.11 -0.95
CA ALA A 131 18.16 7.25 -0.26
C ALA A 131 16.78 6.94 0.36
N ALA A 132 15.96 6.09 -0.28
CA ALA A 132 14.65 5.73 0.23
C ALA A 132 14.75 4.85 1.49
N ILE A 133 15.60 3.83 1.47
CA ILE A 133 15.77 2.97 2.64
C ILE A 133 16.46 3.71 3.78
N GLU A 134 17.42 4.59 3.50
CA GLU A 134 18.09 5.41 4.53
C GLU A 134 17.11 6.38 5.21
N ASP A 135 16.20 7.05 4.45
CA ASP A 135 15.14 7.89 5.03
C ASP A 135 14.20 7.07 5.93
N THR A 136 13.74 5.90 5.45
CA THR A 136 12.90 5.00 6.24
C THR A 136 13.58 4.55 7.53
N LEU A 137 14.86 4.14 7.45
CA LEU A 137 15.62 3.69 8.62
C LEU A 137 15.91 4.83 9.61
N ALA A 138 16.14 6.05 9.13
CA ALA A 138 16.27 7.21 10.01
C ALA A 138 14.98 7.50 10.78
N ARG A 139 13.82 7.34 10.13
CA ARG A 139 12.50 7.44 10.80
C ARG A 139 12.29 6.34 11.82
N LEU A 140 12.65 5.08 11.49
CA LEU A 140 12.57 3.95 12.42
C LEU A 140 13.50 4.15 13.62
N ALA A 141 14.72 4.62 13.42
CA ALA A 141 15.65 4.93 14.49
C ALA A 141 15.12 6.02 15.45
N ALA A 142 14.40 7.02 14.93
CA ALA A 142 13.73 8.03 15.76
C ALA A 142 12.56 7.48 16.57
N LEU A 143 12.11 6.26 16.30
CA LEU A 143 11.05 5.53 17.01
C LEU A 143 11.61 4.43 17.93
N GLU A 144 12.91 4.39 18.16
CA GLU A 144 13.51 3.42 19.10
C GLU A 144 12.90 3.57 20.49
N GLY A 145 12.36 2.46 21.02
CA GLY A 145 11.66 2.46 22.32
C GLY A 145 10.23 3.03 22.27
N ASP A 146 9.71 3.42 21.11
CA ASP A 146 8.31 3.84 20.97
C ASP A 146 7.37 2.65 21.25
N PRO A 147 6.41 2.78 22.18
CA PRO A 147 5.50 1.68 22.53
C PRO A 147 4.47 1.36 21.45
N ARG A 148 4.29 2.25 20.46
CA ARG A 148 3.29 2.06 19.39
C ARG A 148 3.70 0.93 18.44
N THR A 149 2.72 0.36 17.78
CA THR A 149 2.96 -0.59 16.68
C THR A 149 3.50 0.16 15.47
N ILE A 150 4.70 -0.20 15.01
CA ILE A 150 5.38 0.43 13.90
C ILE A 150 5.13 -0.37 12.61
N ILE A 151 4.50 0.26 11.63
CA ILE A 151 4.16 -0.35 10.34
C ILE A 151 4.83 0.43 9.22
N VAL A 152 5.61 -0.27 8.40
CA VAL A 152 6.18 0.31 7.17
C VAL A 152 5.18 0.14 6.03
N THR A 153 4.96 1.21 5.25
CA THR A 153 4.04 1.21 4.10
C THR A 153 4.82 1.39 2.80
N GLY A 154 4.50 0.58 1.80
CA GLY A 154 5.09 0.71 0.46
C GLY A 154 4.24 0.00 -0.57
N HIS A 155 4.49 0.23 -1.88
CA HIS A 155 3.67 -0.39 -2.92
C HIS A 155 4.07 -1.83 -3.20
N HIS A 156 5.36 -2.07 -3.50
CA HIS A 156 5.84 -3.40 -3.85
C HIS A 156 6.16 -4.23 -2.61
N PRO A 157 5.77 -5.51 -2.54
CA PRO A 157 6.21 -6.42 -1.50
C PRO A 157 7.73 -6.53 -1.46
N LEU A 158 8.33 -6.46 -0.27
CA LEU A 158 9.79 -6.55 -0.13
C LEU A 158 10.33 -7.95 -0.42
N LEU A 159 9.53 -8.97 -0.11
CA LEU A 159 9.84 -10.38 -0.39
C LEU A 159 8.79 -10.97 -1.31
N GLY A 160 9.20 -11.87 -2.20
CA GLY A 160 8.29 -12.63 -3.05
C GLY A 160 7.51 -13.69 -2.28
N PRO A 161 6.46 -14.27 -2.89
CA PRO A 161 5.78 -15.44 -2.37
C PRO A 161 6.80 -16.56 -2.11
N ARG A 162 6.49 -17.48 -1.17
CA ARG A 162 7.42 -18.55 -0.80
C ARG A 162 7.72 -19.50 -1.94
N ASP A 163 6.79 -19.65 -2.89
CA ASP A 163 6.76 -20.75 -3.86
C ASP A 163 7.35 -20.41 -5.23
N ASP A 164 7.56 -19.14 -5.59
CA ASP A 164 8.04 -18.77 -6.93
C ASP A 164 9.52 -18.33 -6.98
N GLY A 165 10.18 -18.27 -5.85
CA GLY A 165 11.63 -17.97 -5.74
C GLY A 165 12.05 -16.59 -6.24
N ARG A 166 11.11 -15.79 -6.79
CA ARG A 166 11.37 -14.48 -7.36
C ARG A 166 10.92 -13.36 -6.43
N ASN A 167 11.85 -12.49 -6.07
CA ASN A 167 11.52 -11.28 -5.34
C ASN A 167 11.02 -10.19 -6.32
N PRO A 168 9.78 -9.65 -6.13
CA PRO A 168 9.23 -8.61 -6.98
C PRO A 168 9.91 -7.24 -6.77
N THR A 169 10.81 -7.14 -5.77
CA THR A 169 11.49 -5.89 -5.42
C THR A 169 13.00 -6.10 -5.40
N ILE A 170 13.71 -5.36 -6.25
CA ILE A 170 15.18 -5.33 -6.27
C ILE A 170 15.68 -4.69 -4.98
N GLY A 171 16.54 -5.40 -4.23
CA GLY A 171 17.02 -4.98 -2.92
C GLY A 171 16.01 -5.20 -1.79
N GLY A 172 14.90 -5.90 -2.06
CA GLY A 172 13.84 -6.13 -1.08
C GLY A 172 14.29 -6.99 0.11
N ASP A 173 15.10 -8.04 -0.13
CA ASP A 173 15.61 -8.90 0.96
C ASP A 173 16.45 -8.12 1.98
N ASP A 174 17.39 -7.31 1.51
CA ASP A 174 18.22 -6.46 2.37
C ASP A 174 17.36 -5.41 3.10
N ALA A 175 16.47 -4.75 2.37
CA ALA A 175 15.56 -3.76 2.96
C ALA A 175 14.68 -4.38 4.06
N PHE A 176 14.11 -5.56 3.82
CA PHE A 176 13.30 -6.26 4.81
C PHE A 176 14.10 -6.60 6.06
N ALA A 177 15.31 -7.16 5.91
CA ALA A 177 16.18 -7.49 7.03
C ALA A 177 16.49 -6.25 7.90
N ARG A 178 16.85 -5.14 7.25
CA ARG A 178 17.19 -3.88 7.94
C ARG A 178 15.99 -3.24 8.63
N ILE A 179 14.81 -3.25 7.99
CA ILE A 179 13.56 -2.71 8.54
C ILE A 179 13.11 -3.55 9.75
N ALA A 180 13.14 -4.87 9.64
CA ALA A 180 12.80 -5.75 10.75
C ALA A 180 13.79 -5.60 11.93
N ALA A 181 15.09 -5.48 11.64
CA ALA A 181 16.12 -5.20 12.66
C ALA A 181 15.93 -3.85 13.34
N ALA A 182 15.39 -2.85 12.63
CA ALA A 182 15.08 -1.52 13.16
C ALA A 182 13.73 -1.45 13.90
N GLY A 183 13.09 -2.59 14.19
CA GLY A 183 11.91 -2.68 15.06
C GLY A 183 10.57 -2.50 14.35
N ALA A 184 10.50 -2.54 13.02
CA ALA A 184 9.21 -2.57 12.33
C ALA A 184 8.46 -3.89 12.60
N HIS A 185 7.20 -3.80 13.02
CA HIS A 185 6.36 -4.96 13.34
C HIS A 185 5.71 -5.56 12.08
N ALA A 186 5.35 -4.69 11.11
CA ALA A 186 4.76 -5.14 9.86
C ALA A 186 5.17 -4.26 8.67
N VAL A 187 4.97 -4.82 7.45
CA VAL A 187 5.09 -4.12 6.17
C VAL A 187 3.78 -4.30 5.41
N LEU A 188 3.10 -3.20 5.06
CA LEU A 188 1.91 -3.20 4.20
C LEU A 188 2.31 -2.95 2.76
N SER A 189 1.73 -3.72 1.83
CA SER A 189 1.99 -3.58 0.39
C SER A 189 0.82 -4.00 -0.49
N GLY A 190 0.95 -3.76 -1.81
CA GLY A 190 0.00 -4.16 -2.86
C GLY A 190 0.71 -4.85 -4.02
N HIS A 191 0.51 -4.33 -5.25
CA HIS A 191 1.19 -4.68 -6.50
C HIS A 191 0.89 -6.06 -7.08
N VAL A 192 0.89 -7.11 -6.26
CA VAL A 192 0.69 -8.48 -6.73
C VAL A 192 -0.76 -8.82 -7.03
N HIS A 193 -1.71 -7.98 -6.59
CA HIS A 193 -3.17 -8.14 -6.73
C HIS A 193 -3.76 -9.37 -6.03
N VAL A 194 -2.95 -10.09 -5.28
CA VAL A 194 -3.35 -11.26 -4.48
C VAL A 194 -3.09 -10.92 -3.02
N PRO A 195 -4.09 -11.05 -2.14
CA PRO A 195 -3.87 -10.77 -0.72
C PRO A 195 -2.99 -11.84 -0.09
N PHE A 196 -2.11 -11.41 0.81
CA PHE A 196 -1.28 -12.31 1.61
C PHE A 196 -1.11 -11.75 3.03
N ASP A 197 -0.78 -12.62 3.97
CA ASP A 197 -0.55 -12.27 5.35
C ASP A 197 0.32 -13.32 6.01
N GLU A 198 1.58 -13.01 6.24
CA GLU A 198 2.56 -13.98 6.70
C GLU A 198 3.67 -13.33 7.52
N VAL A 199 4.15 -14.03 8.55
CA VAL A 199 5.36 -13.64 9.24
C VAL A 199 6.56 -14.16 8.45
N ARG A 200 7.49 -13.27 8.16
CA ARG A 200 8.75 -13.58 7.45
C ARG A 200 9.93 -13.21 8.34
N ALA A 201 11.03 -13.92 8.13
CA ALA A 201 12.28 -13.67 8.86
C ALA A 201 13.46 -13.56 7.91
N ARG A 202 14.38 -12.64 8.20
CA ARG A 202 15.67 -12.48 7.52
C ARG A 202 16.72 -12.02 8.53
N ALA A 203 17.92 -12.59 8.43
CA ALA A 203 19.06 -12.23 9.29
C ALA A 203 18.74 -12.23 10.80
N GLY A 204 17.90 -13.15 11.27
CA GLY A 204 17.53 -13.26 12.68
C GLY A 204 16.40 -12.34 13.16
N HIS A 205 15.89 -11.46 12.29
CA HIS A 205 14.79 -10.54 12.61
C HIS A 205 13.54 -10.89 11.82
N SER A 206 12.37 -10.64 12.39
CA SER A 206 11.09 -10.97 11.77
C SER A 206 10.15 -9.77 11.75
N ALA A 207 9.32 -9.69 10.71
CA ALA A 207 8.19 -8.79 10.61
C ALA A 207 7.05 -9.47 9.87
N ARG A 208 5.82 -9.00 10.08
CA ARG A 208 4.64 -9.47 9.36
C ARG A 208 4.54 -8.76 8.02
N MET A 209 4.37 -9.49 6.94
CA MET A 209 4.10 -8.95 5.62
C MET A 209 2.62 -9.10 5.32
N ILE A 210 1.95 -7.99 5.04
CA ILE A 210 0.51 -7.94 4.82
C ILE A 210 0.25 -7.26 3.47
N GLY A 211 -0.32 -8.02 2.52
CA GLY A 211 -0.70 -7.53 1.21
C GLY A 211 -2.20 -7.36 1.09
N ALA A 212 -2.64 -6.20 0.57
CA ALA A 212 -4.00 -6.04 0.08
C ALA A 212 -4.16 -6.69 -1.29
N GLY A 213 -5.39 -7.11 -1.62
CA GLY A 213 -5.75 -7.46 -2.99
C GLY A 213 -5.89 -6.22 -3.86
N THR A 214 -6.58 -6.34 -4.99
CA THR A 214 -6.90 -5.23 -5.88
C THR A 214 -8.37 -4.84 -5.76
N LEU A 215 -8.68 -3.56 -6.02
CA LEU A 215 -10.04 -3.04 -6.20
C LEU A 215 -10.33 -2.72 -7.68
N SER A 216 -9.62 -3.37 -8.58
CA SER A 216 -9.78 -3.21 -10.03
C SER A 216 -10.23 -4.50 -10.70
N THR A 217 -10.61 -4.39 -11.97
CA THR A 217 -10.93 -5.55 -12.82
C THR A 217 -9.71 -6.38 -13.22
N ARG A 218 -8.49 -5.97 -12.79
CA ARG A 218 -7.22 -6.67 -13.06
C ARG A 218 -6.96 -7.78 -12.05
N LEU A 219 -7.90 -8.69 -11.90
CA LEU A 219 -7.76 -9.84 -11.01
C LEU A 219 -6.61 -10.76 -11.45
N ARG A 220 -5.93 -11.39 -10.49
CA ARG A 220 -4.84 -12.34 -10.75
C ARG A 220 -5.07 -13.63 -9.97
N HIS A 221 -4.63 -14.75 -10.55
CA HIS A 221 -4.66 -16.09 -9.94
C HIS A 221 -6.04 -16.48 -9.38
N GLY A 222 -7.14 -15.98 -9.96
CA GLY A 222 -8.49 -16.26 -9.48
C GLY A 222 -8.88 -15.59 -8.15
N ALA A 223 -8.00 -14.76 -7.59
CA ALA A 223 -8.32 -14.00 -6.38
C ALA A 223 -9.37 -12.94 -6.68
N PRO A 224 -10.47 -12.85 -5.91
CA PRO A 224 -11.46 -11.79 -6.06
C PRO A 224 -10.91 -10.44 -5.61
N ALA A 225 -11.59 -9.35 -5.99
CA ALA A 225 -11.32 -8.04 -5.43
C ALA A 225 -11.46 -8.07 -3.92
N SER A 226 -10.54 -7.41 -3.21
CA SER A 226 -10.49 -7.53 -1.74
C SER A 226 -9.69 -6.41 -1.11
N TRP A 227 -9.97 -6.17 0.17
CA TRP A 227 -9.20 -5.27 1.05
C TRP A 227 -9.01 -5.91 2.43
N ARG A 228 -8.23 -5.26 3.32
CA ARG A 228 -8.06 -5.72 4.69
C ARG A 228 -8.55 -4.71 5.71
N VAL A 229 -9.08 -5.23 6.80
CA VAL A 229 -9.27 -4.49 8.05
C VAL A 229 -8.13 -4.86 8.98
N ILE A 230 -7.37 -3.87 9.42
CA ILE A 230 -6.22 -4.05 10.31
C ILE A 230 -6.53 -3.36 11.62
N THR A 231 -6.47 -4.10 12.71
CA THR A 231 -6.64 -3.58 14.08
C THR A 231 -5.31 -3.64 14.80
N CYS A 232 -4.84 -2.50 15.27
CA CYS A 232 -3.55 -2.37 15.95
C CYS A 232 -3.73 -1.97 17.40
N ALA A 233 -2.95 -2.60 18.28
CA ALA A 233 -2.70 -2.12 19.64
C ALA A 233 -1.18 -1.92 19.83
N PRO A 234 -0.72 -1.16 20.83
CA PRO A 234 0.70 -0.98 21.12
C PRO A 234 1.47 -2.30 21.25
N GLY A 235 2.79 -2.25 21.04
CA GLY A 235 3.68 -3.42 21.22
C GLY A 235 3.65 -4.43 20.08
N GLY A 236 3.30 -4.04 18.86
CA GLY A 236 3.31 -4.91 17.68
C GLY A 236 2.09 -5.84 17.58
N VAL A 237 1.05 -5.58 18.37
CA VAL A 237 -0.19 -6.37 18.30
C VAL A 237 -0.99 -5.93 17.06
N ILE A 238 -1.11 -6.84 16.10
CA ILE A 238 -1.79 -6.60 14.82
C ILE A 238 -2.75 -7.75 14.56
N ASP A 239 -4.02 -7.45 14.39
CA ASP A 239 -5.01 -8.33 13.79
C ASP A 239 -5.30 -7.89 12.35
N SER A 240 -5.53 -8.83 11.45
CA SER A 240 -5.74 -8.53 10.02
C SER A 240 -6.81 -9.45 9.45
N GLU A 241 -7.96 -8.87 9.12
CA GLU A 241 -9.08 -9.56 8.50
C GLU A 241 -9.13 -9.28 7.01
N LEU A 242 -9.21 -10.31 6.18
CA LEU A 242 -9.43 -10.18 4.73
C LEU A 242 -10.92 -10.03 4.44
N ARG A 243 -11.29 -8.99 3.72
CA ARG A 243 -12.63 -8.73 3.19
C ARG A 243 -12.66 -8.96 1.68
N LEU A 244 -13.47 -9.92 1.25
CA LEU A 244 -13.68 -10.21 -0.18
C LEU A 244 -14.86 -9.40 -0.69
N VAL A 245 -14.72 -8.86 -1.92
CA VAL A 245 -15.85 -8.29 -2.63
C VAL A 245 -16.65 -9.46 -3.23
N THR A 246 -17.76 -9.78 -2.61
CA THR A 246 -18.71 -10.71 -3.19
C THR A 246 -19.58 -9.99 -4.21
N ALA A 247 -19.74 -10.55 -5.41
CA ALA A 247 -20.75 -10.06 -6.34
C ALA A 247 -22.11 -10.01 -5.62
N PRO A 248 -22.91 -8.95 -5.80
CA PRO A 248 -24.26 -8.96 -5.26
C PRO A 248 -24.97 -10.22 -5.78
N ALA A 249 -25.59 -10.97 -4.85
CA ALA A 249 -26.40 -12.10 -5.24
C ALA A 249 -27.40 -11.62 -6.30
N CYS A 250 -27.39 -12.22 -7.48
CA CYS A 250 -28.43 -11.96 -8.48
C CYS A 250 -29.76 -12.31 -7.79
N VAL A 251 -30.52 -11.28 -7.43
CA VAL A 251 -31.92 -11.46 -7.01
C VAL A 251 -32.64 -11.82 -8.30
N THR A 252 -32.86 -13.12 -8.48
CA THR A 252 -33.70 -13.67 -9.55
C THR A 252 -35.18 -13.42 -9.23
#